data_0955cf04939e82f50818672b22fbf1ca
#
_entry.id   0955cf04939e82f50818672b22fbf1ca
#
_cell.length_a   1.000
_cell.length_b   1.000
_cell.length_c   1.000
_cell.angle_alpha   90.00
_cell.angle_beta   90.00
_cell.angle_gamma   90.00
#
_symmetry.space_group_name_H-M   'P 1'
#
loop_
_entity.id
_entity.type
_entity.pdbx_description
1 polymer ?
#
loop_
_entity_poly.entity_id
_entity_poly.type
_entity_poly.pdbx_seq_one_letter_code
_entity_poly.pdbx_strand_id
1 'polypeptide(L)'
;GIRDRVYIVDIICHGSPSPKLWREYAESIQKKEGKITYLTFKDKRNGWKSPTAYVKVNGAERPIKDYVKVFYNRCALRPSCYECPYATTERKTDMTIGDFWHIEETIPDFYDPNGNSLFLIHTNRGEGLFEKIQGDLDCRLSNTTQCWQANLEAPTKKSEQREEFWNDYQRKGIDFVMKKYG
;
A
#
# COMPACT_ATOMS: atom_id res chain seq x y z
N GLY A 1 -0.31 1.03 -32.09
CA GLY A 1 -0.62 2.08 -31.14
C GLY A 1 0.35 2.17 -29.96
N ILE A 2 0.08 3.04 -28.97
CA ILE A 2 0.94 3.13 -27.77
C ILE A 2 0.96 1.80 -27.00
N ARG A 3 -0.16 1.11 -26.94
CA ARG A 3 -0.29 -0.17 -26.23
C ARG A 3 0.71 -1.24 -26.69
N ASP A 4 1.08 -1.23 -27.96
CA ASP A 4 2.01 -2.21 -28.54
C ASP A 4 3.48 -1.94 -28.14
N ARG A 5 3.78 -0.74 -27.64
CA ARG A 5 5.12 -0.28 -27.28
C ARG A 5 5.39 -0.19 -25.80
N VAL A 6 4.38 -0.46 -24.96
CA VAL A 6 4.49 -0.36 -23.50
C VAL A 6 3.95 -1.63 -22.83
N TYR A 7 4.58 -2.04 -21.75
CA TYR A 7 4.02 -2.98 -20.80
C TYR A 7 3.29 -2.21 -19.69
N ILE A 8 2.16 -2.71 -19.24
CA ILE A 8 1.39 -2.13 -18.14
C ILE A 8 1.43 -3.12 -16.98
N VAL A 9 2.08 -2.69 -15.90
CA VAL A 9 2.14 -3.44 -14.64
C VAL A 9 1.45 -2.61 -13.58
N ASP A 10 0.41 -3.16 -12.96
CA ASP A 10 -0.27 -2.53 -11.85
C ASP A 10 0.03 -3.23 -10.51
N ILE A 11 -0.56 -2.75 -9.44
CA ILE A 11 -0.29 -3.26 -8.10
C ILE A 11 -1.58 -3.69 -7.39
N ILE A 12 -1.47 -4.64 -6.46
CA ILE A 12 -2.49 -4.89 -5.46
C ILE A 12 -2.42 -3.77 -4.44
N CYS A 13 -3.51 -3.05 -4.24
CA CYS A 13 -3.49 -1.78 -3.50
C CYS A 13 -4.59 -1.72 -2.45
N HIS A 14 -4.20 -1.43 -1.20
CA HIS A 14 -5.13 -1.15 -0.10
C HIS A 14 -5.85 0.19 -0.28
N GLY A 15 -5.19 1.18 -0.87
CA GLY A 15 -5.73 2.52 -1.08
C GLY A 15 -4.65 3.59 -0.99
N SER A 16 -5.04 4.81 -1.33
CA SER A 16 -4.18 5.99 -1.25
C SER A 16 -4.83 7.06 -0.38
N PRO A 17 -4.15 7.57 0.65
CA PRO A 17 -4.71 8.64 1.48
C PRO A 17 -4.75 9.97 0.72
N SER A 18 -5.51 10.92 1.25
CA SER A 18 -5.58 12.28 0.71
C SER A 18 -4.18 12.93 0.71
N PRO A 19 -3.69 13.42 -0.45
CA PRO A 19 -2.41 14.13 -0.51
C PRO A 19 -2.41 15.43 0.32
N LYS A 20 -3.57 16.07 0.46
CA LYS A 20 -3.74 17.26 1.31
C LYS A 20 -3.48 16.90 2.77
N LEU A 21 -4.04 15.78 3.24
CA LEU A 21 -3.84 15.32 4.62
C LEU A 21 -2.36 15.09 4.94
N TRP A 22 -1.64 14.41 4.02
CA TRP A 22 -0.20 14.21 4.18
C TRP A 22 0.56 15.54 4.23
N ARG A 23 0.26 16.45 3.32
CA ARG A 23 0.93 17.76 3.26
C ARG A 23 0.78 18.51 4.58
N GLU A 24 -0.44 18.66 5.08
CA GLU A 24 -0.71 19.37 6.32
C GLU A 24 -0.10 18.68 7.54
N TYR A 25 -0.09 17.35 7.56
CA TYR A 25 0.59 16.59 8.61
C TYR A 25 2.11 16.82 8.58
N ALA A 26 2.73 16.76 7.42
CA ALA A 26 4.15 17.06 7.25
C ALA A 26 4.49 18.50 7.62
N GLU A 27 3.65 19.46 7.24
CA GLU A 27 3.79 20.88 7.65
C GLU A 27 3.67 21.05 9.16
N SER A 28 2.75 20.34 9.82
CA SER A 28 2.61 20.35 11.27
C SER A 28 3.88 19.82 11.97
N ILE A 29 4.44 18.70 11.48
CA ILE A 29 5.72 18.17 11.98
C ILE A 29 6.82 19.22 11.80
N GLN A 30 6.96 19.79 10.60
CA GLN A 30 8.00 20.75 10.31
C GLN A 30 7.90 22.04 11.15
N LYS A 31 6.69 22.49 11.42
CA LYS A 31 6.45 23.66 12.26
C LYS A 31 6.85 23.43 13.70
N LYS A 32 6.68 22.22 14.24
CA LYS A 32 6.93 21.88 15.63
C LYS A 32 8.37 21.42 15.89
N GLU A 33 8.94 20.70 14.94
CA GLU A 33 10.17 19.92 15.17
C GLU A 33 11.31 20.31 14.23
N GLY A 34 11.02 20.98 13.10
CA GLY A 34 11.98 21.38 12.09
C GLY A 34 11.86 20.62 10.77
N LYS A 35 12.77 20.88 9.83
CA LYS A 35 12.68 20.38 8.45
C LYS A 35 12.77 18.85 8.38
N ILE A 36 11.83 18.23 7.68
CA ILE A 36 11.89 16.81 7.30
C ILE A 36 12.97 16.65 6.22
N THR A 37 13.96 15.81 6.49
CA THR A 37 15.09 15.52 5.58
C THR A 37 15.01 14.12 4.97
N TYR A 38 14.21 13.22 5.55
CA TYR A 38 13.99 11.87 5.06
C TYR A 38 12.59 11.39 5.43
N LEU A 39 12.02 10.56 4.57
CA LEU A 39 10.73 9.91 4.78
C LEU A 39 10.74 8.53 4.15
N THR A 40 10.22 7.56 4.87
CA THR A 40 9.83 6.25 4.34
C THR A 40 8.46 5.86 4.88
N PHE A 41 7.57 5.33 4.03
CA PHE A 41 6.26 4.83 4.45
C PHE A 41 6.26 3.32 4.70
N LYS A 42 7.29 2.61 4.27
CA LYS A 42 7.35 1.14 4.32
C LYS A 42 8.75 0.70 4.72
N ASP A 43 9.21 1.12 5.91
CA ASP A 43 10.45 0.65 6.50
C ASP A 43 10.25 -0.77 7.04
N LYS A 44 11.08 -1.70 6.59
CA LYS A 44 10.97 -3.12 6.90
C LYS A 44 11.94 -3.58 8.01
N ARG A 45 12.57 -2.68 8.76
CA ARG A 45 13.52 -3.03 9.83
C ARG A 45 12.94 -3.95 10.91
N ASN A 46 11.61 -3.93 11.08
CA ASN A 46 10.88 -4.79 12.02
C ASN A 46 10.14 -5.94 11.29
N GLY A 47 10.61 -6.31 10.10
CA GLY A 47 9.99 -7.32 9.26
C GLY A 47 9.00 -6.72 8.25
N TRP A 48 8.74 -7.46 7.17
CA TRP A 48 7.90 -6.99 6.07
C TRP A 48 6.40 -6.93 6.41
N LYS A 49 5.94 -7.75 7.38
CA LYS A 49 4.54 -7.80 7.83
C LYS A 49 4.13 -6.61 8.71
N SER A 50 5.11 -5.93 9.32
CA SER A 50 4.86 -4.81 10.22
C SER A 50 5.63 -3.57 9.77
N PRO A 51 5.43 -3.13 8.52
CA PRO A 51 6.13 -1.95 8.02
C PRO A 51 5.69 -0.72 8.81
N THR A 52 6.67 0.08 9.19
CA THR A 52 6.43 1.34 9.90
C THR A 52 6.92 2.49 9.04
N ALA A 53 6.21 3.62 9.09
CA ALA A 53 6.69 4.84 8.45
C ALA A 53 7.57 5.63 9.42
N TYR A 54 8.67 6.20 8.90
CA TYR A 54 9.62 7.01 9.64
C TYR A 54 9.87 8.33 8.94
N VAL A 55 10.06 9.37 9.75
CA VAL A 55 10.59 10.67 9.31
C VAL A 55 11.90 10.96 10.02
N LYS A 56 12.79 11.68 9.33
CA LYS A 56 14.01 12.23 9.94
C LYS A 56 13.90 13.75 9.97
N VAL A 57 13.98 14.32 11.18
CA VAL A 57 13.88 15.76 11.45
C VAL A 57 15.10 16.18 12.26
N ASN A 58 15.81 17.21 11.79
CA ASN A 58 17.04 17.71 12.47
C ASN A 58 18.05 16.59 12.82
N GLY A 59 18.19 15.59 11.94
CA GLY A 59 19.11 14.47 12.15
C GLY A 59 18.55 13.32 13.00
N ALA A 60 17.48 13.53 13.77
CA ALA A 60 16.83 12.49 14.58
C ALA A 60 15.72 11.78 13.77
N GLU A 61 15.68 10.46 13.84
CA GLU A 61 14.66 9.64 13.18
C GLU A 61 13.60 9.21 14.21
N ARG A 62 12.33 9.27 13.80
CA ARG A 62 11.21 8.77 14.60
C ARG A 62 10.09 8.19 13.76
N PRO A 63 9.32 7.24 14.32
CA PRO A 63 8.14 6.70 13.64
C PRO A 63 6.99 7.71 13.61
N ILE A 64 6.14 7.61 12.55
CA ILE A 64 4.88 8.33 12.41
C ILE A 64 3.72 7.32 12.46
N LYS A 65 3.58 6.67 13.64
CA LYS A 65 2.60 5.60 13.84
C LYS A 65 1.16 6.06 13.72
N ASP A 66 0.86 7.30 14.14
CA ASP A 66 -0.43 7.96 14.05
C ASP A 66 -0.92 8.06 12.59
N TYR A 67 -0.06 8.53 11.68
CA TYR A 67 -0.39 8.59 10.26
C TYR A 67 -0.63 7.20 9.66
N VAL A 68 0.22 6.23 9.99
CA VAL A 68 0.07 4.84 9.55
C VAL A 68 -1.24 4.25 10.04
N LYS A 69 -1.62 4.49 11.29
CA LYS A 69 -2.88 4.01 11.86
C LYS A 69 -4.09 4.64 11.17
N VAL A 70 -4.08 5.96 10.92
CA VAL A 70 -5.13 6.64 10.14
C VAL A 70 -5.28 6.04 8.74
N PHE A 71 -4.16 5.68 8.09
CA PHE A 71 -4.18 5.01 6.79
C PHE A 71 -4.86 3.63 6.87
N TYR A 72 -4.44 2.76 7.80
CA TYR A 72 -5.01 1.41 7.94
C TYR A 72 -6.44 1.41 8.48
N ASN A 73 -6.82 2.39 9.29
CA ASN A 73 -8.21 2.60 9.71
C ASN A 73 -9.12 3.06 8.56
N ARG A 74 -8.57 3.33 7.38
CA ARG A 74 -9.30 3.65 6.16
C ARG A 74 -10.14 4.93 6.22
N CYS A 75 -9.92 5.79 7.21
CA CYS A 75 -10.64 7.06 7.36
C CYS A 75 -10.24 8.08 6.29
N ALA A 76 -8.95 8.08 5.92
CA ALA A 76 -8.32 9.13 5.11
C ALA A 76 -8.14 8.76 3.63
N LEU A 77 -8.58 7.60 3.19
CA LEU A 77 -8.41 7.17 1.80
C LEU A 77 -9.22 8.04 0.84
N ARG A 78 -8.77 8.15 -0.40
CA ARG A 78 -9.50 8.85 -1.47
C ARG A 78 -10.85 8.18 -1.71
N PRO A 79 -11.91 8.93 -2.07
CA PRO A 79 -13.21 8.35 -2.40
C PRO A 79 -13.14 7.23 -3.45
N SER A 80 -12.33 7.42 -4.51
CA SER A 80 -12.11 6.43 -5.57
C SER A 80 -11.53 5.10 -5.08
N CYS A 81 -10.88 5.04 -3.91
CA CYS A 81 -10.36 3.79 -3.37
C CYS A 81 -11.46 2.84 -2.90
N TYR A 82 -12.62 3.39 -2.53
CA TYR A 82 -13.77 2.59 -2.07
C TYR A 82 -14.64 2.05 -3.21
N GLU A 83 -14.37 2.49 -4.43
CA GLU A 83 -15.07 2.11 -5.67
C GLU A 83 -14.06 1.74 -6.75
N CYS A 84 -12.89 1.24 -6.35
CA CYS A 84 -11.78 0.97 -7.24
C CYS A 84 -12.11 -0.18 -8.21
N PRO A 85 -12.17 0.07 -9.52
CA PRO A 85 -12.51 -0.98 -10.50
C PRO A 85 -11.38 -2.01 -10.69
N TYR A 86 -10.19 -1.74 -10.11
CA TYR A 86 -9.03 -2.61 -10.20
C TYR A 86 -8.91 -3.58 -9.01
N ALA A 87 -9.85 -3.57 -8.06
CA ALA A 87 -9.86 -4.51 -6.95
C ALA A 87 -10.52 -5.84 -7.37
N THR A 88 -9.90 -6.53 -8.29
CA THR A 88 -10.32 -7.79 -8.90
C THR A 88 -9.11 -8.55 -9.42
N THR A 89 -9.25 -9.86 -9.65
CA THR A 89 -8.27 -10.67 -10.37
C THR A 89 -8.33 -10.49 -11.89
N GLU A 90 -9.48 -10.02 -12.43
CA GLU A 90 -9.66 -9.76 -13.84
C GLU A 90 -9.22 -8.35 -14.22
N ARG A 91 -7.98 -8.20 -14.69
CA ARG A 91 -7.40 -6.91 -15.03
C ARG A 91 -7.00 -6.82 -16.50
N LYS A 92 -7.02 -5.59 -17.02
CA LYS A 92 -6.64 -5.29 -18.42
C LYS A 92 -5.16 -4.96 -18.59
N THR A 93 -4.37 -5.04 -17.53
CA THR A 93 -2.92 -4.84 -17.50
C THR A 93 -2.20 -6.10 -17.95
N ASP A 94 -0.91 -6.02 -18.25
CA ASP A 94 -0.15 -7.20 -18.62
C ASP A 94 0.16 -8.07 -17.40
N MET A 95 0.45 -7.42 -16.27
CA MET A 95 0.75 -8.07 -14.99
C MET A 95 0.23 -7.24 -13.83
N THR A 96 -0.02 -7.90 -12.72
CA THR A 96 -0.23 -7.28 -11.40
C THR A 96 0.83 -7.80 -10.43
N ILE A 97 1.41 -6.92 -9.63
CA ILE A 97 2.36 -7.30 -8.59
C ILE A 97 1.84 -6.86 -7.21
N GLY A 98 2.25 -7.56 -6.17
CA GLY A 98 1.88 -7.21 -4.80
C GLY A 98 2.64 -8.01 -3.77
N ASP A 99 2.42 -7.70 -2.50
CA ASP A 99 2.87 -8.54 -1.41
C ASP A 99 2.02 -9.83 -1.38
N PHE A 100 2.63 -11.00 -1.19
CA PHE A 100 1.90 -12.25 -1.05
C PHE A 100 1.54 -12.46 0.43
N TRP A 101 0.44 -11.86 0.86
CA TRP A 101 -0.06 -12.02 2.23
C TRP A 101 -0.49 -13.47 2.49
N HIS A 102 -0.25 -13.96 3.72
CA HIS A 102 -0.60 -15.32 4.18
C HIS A 102 0.14 -16.48 3.47
N ILE A 103 1.23 -16.20 2.77
CA ILE A 103 2.03 -17.25 2.11
C ILE A 103 2.55 -18.29 3.10
N GLU A 104 2.85 -17.91 4.33
CA GLU A 104 3.28 -18.83 5.40
C GLU A 104 2.22 -19.86 5.78
N GLU A 105 0.93 -19.57 5.49
CA GLU A 105 -0.19 -20.48 5.73
C GLU A 105 -0.48 -21.36 4.50
N THR A 106 -0.26 -20.80 3.30
CA THR A 106 -0.67 -21.41 2.04
C THR A 106 0.47 -22.12 1.30
N ILE A 107 1.70 -21.63 1.43
CA ILE A 107 2.92 -22.20 0.82
C ILE A 107 4.10 -22.05 1.80
N PRO A 108 4.07 -22.69 2.97
CA PRO A 108 5.02 -22.47 4.06
C PRO A 108 6.48 -22.78 3.69
N ASP A 109 6.71 -23.72 2.80
CA ASP A 109 8.03 -24.12 2.30
C ASP A 109 8.65 -23.08 1.33
N PHE A 110 7.89 -22.06 0.92
CA PHE A 110 8.36 -20.94 0.08
C PHE A 110 8.32 -19.60 0.80
N TYR A 111 7.95 -19.57 2.08
CA TYR A 111 7.91 -18.33 2.86
C TYR A 111 9.31 -17.76 3.10
N ASP A 112 9.48 -16.46 2.81
CA ASP A 112 10.67 -15.67 3.13
C ASP A 112 10.32 -14.58 4.17
N PRO A 113 11.07 -14.46 5.28
CA PRO A 113 10.84 -13.43 6.31
C PRO A 113 11.09 -11.99 5.80
N ASN A 114 11.77 -11.81 4.67
CA ASN A 114 11.93 -10.51 4.00
C ASN A 114 10.73 -10.15 3.11
N GLY A 115 9.81 -11.10 2.89
CA GLY A 115 8.59 -10.98 2.13
C GLY A 115 8.66 -11.61 0.75
N ASN A 116 7.54 -12.18 0.34
CA ASN A 116 7.35 -12.75 -0.98
C ASN A 116 6.49 -11.82 -1.84
N SER A 117 6.83 -11.71 -3.10
CA SER A 117 6.05 -10.98 -4.10
C SER A 117 5.08 -11.91 -4.82
N LEU A 118 3.87 -11.43 -5.06
CA LEU A 118 2.88 -12.08 -5.90
C LEU A 118 2.92 -11.45 -7.31
N PHE A 119 2.93 -12.31 -8.34
CA PHE A 119 2.75 -11.93 -9.74
C PHE A 119 1.48 -12.58 -10.27
N LEU A 120 0.57 -11.76 -10.81
CA LEU A 120 -0.57 -12.23 -11.59
C LEU A 120 -0.34 -11.82 -13.04
N ILE A 121 -0.32 -12.79 -13.95
CA ILE A 121 -0.06 -12.57 -15.38
C ILE A 121 -1.41 -12.63 -16.11
N HIS A 122 -1.75 -11.57 -16.86
CA HIS A 122 -3.07 -11.41 -17.47
C HIS A 122 -3.07 -11.55 -18.99
N THR A 123 -1.92 -11.36 -19.63
CA THR A 123 -1.81 -11.37 -21.10
C THR A 123 -0.57 -12.15 -21.57
N ASN A 124 -0.59 -12.65 -22.81
CA ASN A 124 0.57 -13.28 -23.42
C ASN A 124 1.80 -12.34 -23.46
N ARG A 125 1.59 -11.02 -23.50
CA ARG A 125 2.68 -10.03 -23.41
C ARG A 125 3.28 -9.99 -22.01
N GLY A 126 2.43 -10.07 -20.97
CA GLY A 126 2.87 -10.20 -19.58
C GLY A 126 3.65 -11.48 -19.37
N GLU A 127 3.18 -12.59 -19.94
CA GLU A 127 3.88 -13.88 -19.91
C GLU A 127 5.27 -13.78 -20.55
N GLY A 128 5.36 -13.27 -21.78
CA GLY A 128 6.65 -13.09 -22.45
C GLY A 128 7.57 -12.06 -21.77
N LEU A 129 7.04 -11.13 -20.94
CA LEU A 129 7.85 -10.28 -20.07
C LEU A 129 8.38 -11.06 -18.87
N PHE A 130 7.51 -11.86 -18.23
CA PHE A 130 7.88 -12.68 -17.08
C PHE A 130 8.92 -13.74 -17.44
N GLU A 131 8.80 -14.41 -18.58
CA GLU A 131 9.77 -15.39 -19.08
C GLU A 131 11.19 -14.82 -19.19
N LYS A 132 11.32 -13.54 -19.51
CA LYS A 132 12.64 -12.88 -19.64
C LYS A 132 13.34 -12.64 -18.31
N ILE A 133 12.58 -12.56 -17.22
CA ILE A 133 13.11 -12.22 -15.88
C ILE A 133 13.05 -13.41 -14.91
N GLN A 134 12.24 -14.45 -15.19
CA GLN A 134 12.04 -15.56 -14.26
C GLN A 134 13.33 -16.32 -13.93
N GLY A 135 14.31 -16.33 -14.82
CA GLY A 135 15.61 -16.96 -14.59
C GLY A 135 16.44 -16.30 -13.49
N ASP A 136 16.16 -15.05 -13.16
CA ASP A 136 16.80 -14.27 -12.10
C ASP A 136 15.98 -14.27 -10.80
N LEU A 137 14.86 -14.99 -10.76
CA LEU A 137 13.92 -15.03 -9.65
C LEU A 137 13.78 -16.47 -9.13
N ASP A 138 13.64 -16.61 -7.81
CA ASP A 138 13.13 -17.85 -7.21
C ASP A 138 11.60 -17.80 -7.27
N CYS A 139 10.99 -18.70 -8.04
CA CYS A 139 9.57 -18.67 -8.37
C CYS A 139 8.85 -19.96 -7.98
N ARG A 140 7.66 -19.84 -7.43
CA ARG A 140 6.74 -20.95 -7.16
C ARG A 140 5.37 -20.65 -7.78
N LEU A 141 4.82 -21.57 -8.54
CA LEU A 141 3.44 -21.47 -9.02
C LEU A 141 2.46 -21.49 -7.85
N SER A 142 1.46 -20.65 -7.93
CA SER A 142 0.37 -20.51 -6.98
C SER A 142 -0.97 -20.52 -7.72
N ASN A 143 -2.06 -20.52 -6.99
CA ASN A 143 -3.40 -20.42 -7.52
C ASN A 143 -4.22 -19.35 -6.78
N THR A 144 -5.40 -19.03 -7.31
CA THR A 144 -6.26 -17.96 -6.76
C THR A 144 -6.70 -18.18 -5.32
N THR A 145 -6.81 -19.43 -4.86
CA THR A 145 -7.14 -19.74 -3.48
C THR A 145 -5.95 -19.45 -2.55
N GLN A 146 -4.75 -19.84 -2.95
CA GLN A 146 -3.54 -19.63 -2.16
C GLN A 146 -3.14 -18.15 -2.06
N CYS A 147 -3.28 -17.39 -3.16
CA CYS A 147 -2.91 -15.97 -3.20
C CYS A 147 -4.07 -15.02 -2.88
N TRP A 148 -5.20 -15.56 -2.40
CA TRP A 148 -6.36 -14.75 -2.09
C TRP A 148 -6.06 -13.66 -1.07
N GLN A 149 -6.49 -12.45 -1.37
CA GLN A 149 -6.47 -11.31 -0.46
C GLN A 149 -7.59 -10.32 -0.82
N ALA A 150 -8.11 -9.62 0.17
CA ALA A 150 -9.34 -8.82 0.05
C ALA A 150 -9.34 -7.85 -1.14
N ASN A 151 -8.20 -7.24 -1.46
CA ASN A 151 -8.08 -6.28 -2.56
C ASN A 151 -7.95 -6.92 -3.96
N LEU A 152 -7.99 -8.25 -4.06
CA LEU A 152 -8.19 -9.00 -5.31
C LEU A 152 -9.66 -9.37 -5.55
N GLU A 153 -10.54 -9.16 -4.58
CA GLU A 153 -11.95 -9.50 -4.66
C GLU A 153 -12.84 -8.26 -4.70
N ALA A 154 -12.54 -7.27 -3.85
CA ALA A 154 -13.35 -6.08 -3.70
C ALA A 154 -12.52 -4.84 -3.30
N PRO A 155 -13.04 -3.63 -3.59
CA PRO A 155 -12.47 -2.39 -3.08
C PRO A 155 -12.42 -2.35 -1.56
N THR A 156 -11.48 -1.60 -1.04
CA THR A 156 -11.37 -1.37 0.41
C THR A 156 -12.66 -0.77 0.96
N LYS A 157 -13.24 -1.38 1.98
CA LYS A 157 -14.48 -0.90 2.62
C LYS A 157 -14.23 0.43 3.33
N LYS A 158 -15.20 1.35 3.23
CA LYS A 158 -15.18 2.61 4.00
C LYS A 158 -15.14 2.31 5.50
N SER A 159 -14.37 3.11 6.23
CA SER A 159 -14.44 3.12 7.70
C SER A 159 -15.74 3.75 8.17
N GLU A 160 -16.37 3.20 9.19
CA GLU A 160 -17.54 3.81 9.85
C GLU A 160 -17.19 5.17 10.47
N GLN A 161 -15.95 5.34 10.89
CA GLN A 161 -15.46 6.59 11.48
C GLN A 161 -15.12 7.69 10.44
N ARG A 162 -15.26 7.40 9.12
CA ARG A 162 -14.81 8.32 8.07
C ARG A 162 -15.48 9.67 8.12
N GLU A 163 -16.78 9.71 8.28
CA GLU A 163 -17.52 10.99 8.32
C GLU A 163 -17.14 11.82 9.55
N GLU A 164 -17.05 11.19 10.69
CA GLU A 164 -16.61 11.84 11.92
C GLU A 164 -15.18 12.36 11.80
N PHE A 165 -14.27 11.55 11.23
CA PHE A 165 -12.88 11.93 10.95
C PHE A 165 -12.80 13.22 10.12
N TRP A 166 -13.53 13.30 9.01
CA TRP A 166 -13.49 14.48 8.14
C TRP A 166 -14.18 15.70 8.73
N ASN A 167 -15.23 15.51 9.52
CA ASN A 167 -15.88 16.57 10.28
C ASN A 167 -14.94 17.15 11.35
N ASP A 168 -14.26 16.29 12.09
CA ASP A 168 -13.27 16.72 13.09
C ASP A 168 -12.07 17.40 12.41
N TYR A 169 -11.61 16.88 11.26
CA TYR A 169 -10.53 17.51 10.50
C TYR A 169 -10.89 18.93 10.05
N GLN A 170 -12.09 19.14 9.52
CA GLN A 170 -12.56 20.46 9.11
C GLN A 170 -12.67 21.45 10.25
N ARG A 171 -13.12 20.99 11.42
CA ARG A 171 -13.38 21.84 12.59
C ARG A 171 -12.14 22.07 13.45
N LYS A 172 -11.28 21.09 13.59
CA LYS A 172 -10.22 21.08 14.61
C LYS A 172 -8.81 20.89 14.02
N GLY A 173 -8.71 20.63 12.73
CA GLY A 173 -7.47 20.53 11.98
C GLY A 173 -6.71 19.21 12.14
N ILE A 174 -5.54 19.16 11.50
CA ILE A 174 -4.74 17.95 11.34
C ILE A 174 -4.25 17.35 12.66
N ASP A 175 -3.77 18.18 13.58
CA ASP A 175 -3.21 17.70 14.86
C ASP A 175 -4.24 16.97 15.70
N PHE A 176 -5.47 17.47 15.70
CA PHE A 176 -6.56 16.84 16.44
C PHE A 176 -6.89 15.45 15.89
N VAL A 177 -7.02 15.33 14.56
CA VAL A 177 -7.40 14.02 13.98
C VAL A 177 -6.27 13.02 14.08
N MET A 178 -5.00 13.43 13.97
CA MET A 178 -3.87 12.54 14.20
C MET A 178 -3.84 12.04 15.65
N LYS A 179 -4.13 12.90 16.63
CA LYS A 179 -4.20 12.51 18.05
C LYS A 179 -5.38 11.58 18.36
N LYS A 180 -6.56 11.81 17.72
CA LYS A 180 -7.79 11.07 18.03
C LYS A 180 -7.86 9.72 17.32
N TYR A 181 -7.45 9.66 16.06
CA TYR A 181 -7.63 8.49 15.19
C TYR A 181 -6.31 7.77 14.85
N GLY A 182 -5.19 8.41 15.15
CA GLY A 182 -3.84 7.91 14.96
C GLY A 182 -3.29 7.04 16.08
#